data_040e50e92d06520b354d4b868e351118
#
_entry.id   040e50e92d06520b354d4b868e351118
#
_cell.length_a   1.000
_cell.length_b   1.000
_cell.length_c   1.000
_cell.angle_alpha   90.00
_cell.angle_beta   90.00
_cell.angle_gamma   90.00
#
_symmetry.space_group_name_H-M   'P 1'
#
loop_
_entity.id
_entity.type
_entity.pdbx_description
1 polymer ?
#
loop_
_entity_poly.entity_id
_entity_poly.type
_entity_poly.pdbx_seq_one_letter_code
_entity_poly.pdbx_strand_id
1 'polypeptide(L)'
;MPGTTRKLLTVICEARLESRLAEDVMRLGAHGYTVSDARGRGARGVRNAAWDTAANIRLEVVCEEHIAQRIIEHLQERYYDNFAMILFTENVEVLRPQKF
;
A
#
# COMPACT_ATOMS: atom_id res chain seq x y z
N MET A 1 7.78 21.29 17.74
CA MET A 1 6.47 20.81 18.13
C MET A 1 6.24 19.38 17.65
N PRO A 2 5.84 18.49 18.55
CA PRO A 2 5.64 17.11 18.10
C PRO A 2 4.40 17.01 17.22
N GLY A 3 4.49 16.15 16.24
CA GLY A 3 3.36 15.84 15.39
C GLY A 3 2.44 14.82 16.05
N THR A 4 1.40 14.48 15.35
CA THR A 4 0.50 13.42 15.74
C THR A 4 0.94 12.13 15.05
N THR A 5 0.91 11.01 15.77
CA THR A 5 1.31 9.73 15.21
C THR A 5 0.20 9.14 14.35
N ARG A 6 0.59 8.66 13.19
CA ARG A 6 -0.29 7.93 12.27
C ARG A 6 0.45 6.69 11.76
N LYS A 7 -0.26 5.82 11.10
CA LYS A 7 0.37 4.69 10.41
C LYS A 7 0.63 5.05 8.96
N LEU A 8 1.83 4.70 8.49
CA LEU A 8 2.12 4.69 7.07
C LEU A 8 2.00 3.24 6.63
N LEU A 9 1.03 2.95 5.78
CA LEU A 9 0.87 1.64 5.19
C LEU A 9 1.47 1.68 3.80
N THR A 10 2.40 0.77 3.52
CA THR A 10 3.02 0.65 2.20
C THR A 10 2.58 -0.66 1.57
N VAL A 11 2.16 -0.57 0.31
CA VAL A 11 1.78 -1.73 -0.50
C VAL A 11 2.65 -1.72 -1.74
N ILE A 12 3.34 -2.83 -1.99
CA ILE A 12 4.13 -2.98 -3.23
C ILE A 12 3.53 -4.16 -4.00
N CYS A 13 3.17 -3.93 -5.24
CA CYS A 13 2.50 -4.95 -6.04
C CYS A 13 2.58 -4.63 -7.53
N GLU A 14 1.93 -5.46 -8.33
CA GLU A 14 1.87 -5.27 -9.78
C GLU A 14 1.09 -4.00 -10.13
N ALA A 15 1.60 -3.26 -11.11
CA ALA A 15 1.00 -1.99 -11.52
C ALA A 15 -0.45 -2.14 -11.99
N ARG A 16 -0.79 -3.30 -12.54
CA ARG A 16 -2.16 -3.50 -13.04
C ARG A 16 -3.23 -3.48 -11.94
N LEU A 17 -2.80 -3.58 -10.68
CA LEU A 17 -3.73 -3.53 -9.56
C LEU A 17 -4.02 -2.12 -9.06
N GLU A 18 -3.39 -1.11 -9.63
CA GLU A 18 -3.45 0.24 -9.11
C GLU A 18 -4.88 0.76 -8.93
N SER A 19 -5.69 0.70 -9.98
CA SER A 19 -7.04 1.25 -9.92
C SER A 19 -7.88 0.57 -8.87
N ARG A 20 -7.77 -0.75 -8.79
CA ARG A 20 -8.54 -1.54 -7.84
C ARG A 20 -8.12 -1.26 -6.40
N LEU A 21 -6.79 -1.17 -6.19
CA LEU A 21 -6.26 -0.84 -4.87
C LEU A 21 -6.68 0.56 -4.43
N ALA A 22 -6.61 1.52 -5.34
CA ALA A 22 -7.01 2.89 -5.02
C ALA A 22 -8.46 2.95 -4.57
N GLU A 23 -9.34 2.25 -5.28
CA GLU A 23 -10.74 2.17 -4.89
C GLU A 23 -10.91 1.53 -3.52
N ASP A 24 -10.19 0.44 -3.29
CA ASP A 24 -10.30 -0.30 -2.02
C ASP A 24 -9.90 0.58 -0.84
N VAL A 25 -8.73 1.23 -0.92
CA VAL A 25 -8.25 2.00 0.23
C VAL A 25 -9.15 3.20 0.53
N MET A 26 -9.69 3.85 -0.50
CA MET A 26 -10.58 4.97 -0.29
C MET A 26 -11.91 4.51 0.32
N ARG A 27 -12.44 3.40 -0.17
CA ARG A 27 -13.69 2.84 0.36
C ARG A 27 -13.54 2.42 1.82
N LEU A 28 -12.35 1.97 2.20
CA LEU A 28 -12.10 1.48 3.56
C LEU A 28 -11.74 2.59 4.54
N GLY A 29 -11.65 3.82 4.08
CA GLY A 29 -11.54 4.95 4.98
C GLY A 29 -10.31 5.83 4.83
N ALA A 30 -9.42 5.53 3.87
CA ALA A 30 -8.27 6.39 3.64
C ALA A 30 -8.74 7.76 3.14
N HIS A 31 -8.02 8.80 3.53
CA HIS A 31 -8.34 10.15 3.06
C HIS A 31 -7.61 10.48 1.76
N GLY A 32 -6.61 9.68 1.43
CA GLY A 32 -5.85 9.85 0.21
C GLY A 32 -4.77 8.79 0.13
N TYR A 33 -4.02 8.82 -0.97
CA TYR A 33 -2.92 7.88 -1.16
C TYR A 33 -1.93 8.48 -2.14
N THR A 34 -0.71 7.91 -2.15
CA THR A 34 0.33 8.31 -3.10
C THR A 34 0.81 7.06 -3.81
N VAL A 35 0.98 7.13 -5.11
CA VAL A 35 1.48 6.01 -5.90
C VAL A 35 2.74 6.44 -6.62
N SER A 36 3.74 5.55 -6.60
CA SER A 36 4.97 5.75 -7.36
C SER A 36 5.35 4.42 -8.02
N ASP A 37 6.16 4.51 -9.06
CA ASP A 37 6.69 3.31 -9.70
C ASP A 37 7.73 2.69 -8.79
N ALA A 38 7.85 1.36 -8.82
CA ALA A 38 8.79 0.64 -7.98
C ALA A 38 9.46 -0.47 -8.76
N ARG A 39 10.72 -0.71 -8.43
CA ARG A 39 11.48 -1.82 -9.01
C ARG A 39 12.20 -2.53 -7.90
N GLY A 40 12.31 -3.84 -8.02
CA GLY A 40 12.99 -4.60 -7.00
C GLY A 40 12.98 -6.08 -7.30
N ARG A 41 13.43 -6.84 -6.33
CA ARG A 41 13.51 -8.28 -6.44
C ARG A 41 13.07 -8.89 -5.12
N GLY A 42 12.09 -9.77 -5.20
CA GLY A 42 11.58 -10.43 -4.02
C GLY A 42 12.29 -11.74 -3.72
N ALA A 43 11.85 -12.37 -2.65
CA ALA A 43 12.42 -13.66 -2.22
C ALA A 43 12.24 -14.76 -3.25
N ARG A 44 11.25 -14.63 -4.13
CA ARG A 44 11.02 -15.61 -5.18
C ARG A 44 11.90 -15.39 -6.41
N GLY A 45 12.78 -14.39 -6.35
CA GLY A 45 13.69 -14.09 -7.44
C GLY A 45 13.06 -13.22 -8.50
N VAL A 46 13.78 -13.12 -9.62
CA VAL A 46 13.31 -12.31 -10.73
C VAL A 46 12.11 -13.02 -11.37
N ARG A 47 11.06 -12.24 -11.60
CA ARG A 47 9.88 -12.73 -12.26
C ARG A 47 10.13 -12.94 -13.74
N ASN A 48 9.20 -13.58 -14.40
CA ASN A 48 9.35 -13.79 -15.85
C ASN A 48 9.27 -12.45 -16.58
N ALA A 49 9.59 -12.49 -17.87
CA ALA A 49 9.64 -11.29 -18.69
C ALA A 49 8.32 -10.54 -18.71
N ALA A 50 7.21 -11.25 -18.71
CA ALA A 50 5.91 -10.59 -18.71
C ALA A 50 5.69 -9.81 -17.45
N TRP A 51 6.15 -10.34 -16.34
CA TRP A 51 6.02 -9.67 -15.06
C TRP A 51 6.89 -8.41 -15.01
N ASP A 52 8.11 -8.52 -15.52
CA ASP A 52 9.02 -7.39 -15.55
C ASP A 52 8.46 -6.23 -16.37
N THR A 53 7.86 -6.55 -17.50
CA THR A 53 7.29 -5.51 -18.36
C THR A 53 6.06 -4.89 -17.77
N ALA A 54 5.40 -5.59 -16.86
CA ALA A 54 4.19 -5.06 -16.22
C ALA A 54 4.50 -4.01 -15.18
N ALA A 55 5.74 -3.94 -14.72
CA ALA A 55 6.17 -2.99 -13.71
C ALA A 55 5.46 -3.22 -12.37
N ASN A 56 5.93 -2.53 -11.37
CA ASN A 56 5.35 -2.56 -10.02
C ASN A 56 5.07 -1.16 -9.57
N ILE A 57 4.22 -1.05 -8.59
CA ILE A 57 3.94 0.23 -7.96
C ILE A 57 4.13 0.11 -6.45
N ARG A 58 4.33 1.26 -5.84
CA ARG A 58 4.34 1.43 -4.40
C ARG A 58 3.20 2.38 -4.09
N LEU A 59 2.22 1.90 -3.35
CA LEU A 59 1.09 2.72 -2.92
C LEU A 59 1.23 2.97 -1.44
N GLU A 60 1.14 4.22 -1.03
CA GLU A 60 1.30 4.62 0.35
C GLU A 60 0.05 5.30 0.86
N VAL A 61 -0.38 4.91 2.05
CA VAL A 61 -1.52 5.50 2.73
C VAL A 61 -1.07 5.89 4.12
N VAL A 62 -1.26 7.16 4.48
CA VAL A 62 -1.06 7.59 5.86
C VAL A 62 -2.45 7.72 6.46
N CYS A 63 -2.69 7.04 7.58
CA CYS A 63 -4.03 6.97 8.15
C CYS A 63 -3.97 6.60 9.63
N GLU A 64 -5.12 6.65 10.28
CA GLU A 64 -5.23 6.17 11.65
C GLU A 64 -5.04 4.66 11.70
N GLU A 65 -4.61 4.18 12.85
CA GLU A 65 -4.26 2.77 13.01
C GLU A 65 -5.42 1.83 12.65
N HIS A 66 -6.63 2.16 13.08
CA HIS A 66 -7.77 1.27 12.81
C HIS A 66 -8.11 1.20 11.32
N ILE A 67 -7.83 2.27 10.58
CA ILE A 67 -8.03 2.28 9.13
C ILE A 67 -6.98 1.40 8.46
N ALA A 68 -5.72 1.55 8.89
CA ALA A 68 -4.63 0.72 8.35
C ALA A 68 -4.93 -0.76 8.58
N GLN A 69 -5.41 -1.12 9.78
CA GLN A 69 -5.73 -2.49 10.10
C GLN A 69 -6.84 -3.02 9.19
N ARG A 70 -7.87 -2.22 8.97
CA ARG A 70 -8.97 -2.61 8.10
C ARG A 70 -8.50 -2.86 6.66
N ILE A 71 -7.63 -1.97 6.18
CA ILE A 71 -7.09 -2.12 4.82
C ILE A 71 -6.23 -3.38 4.72
N ILE A 72 -5.36 -3.60 5.70
CA ILE A 72 -4.48 -4.77 5.70
C ILE A 72 -5.30 -6.05 5.64
N GLU A 73 -6.31 -6.18 6.48
CA GLU A 73 -7.13 -7.38 6.51
C GLU A 73 -7.82 -7.62 5.17
N HIS A 74 -8.33 -6.57 4.57
CA HIS A 74 -8.99 -6.68 3.27
C HIS A 74 -8.01 -7.11 2.17
N LEU A 75 -6.83 -6.51 2.14
CA LEU A 75 -5.86 -6.82 1.10
C LEU A 75 -5.30 -8.23 1.25
N GLN A 76 -5.07 -8.67 2.49
CA GLN A 76 -4.61 -10.04 2.71
C GLN A 76 -5.65 -11.04 2.23
N GLU A 77 -6.90 -10.81 2.56
CA GLU A 77 -7.98 -11.71 2.19
C GLU A 77 -8.18 -11.75 0.68
N ARG A 78 -8.09 -10.60 0.02
CA ARG A 78 -8.44 -10.49 -1.38
C ARG A 78 -7.30 -10.82 -2.34
N TYR A 79 -6.06 -10.51 -1.96
CA TYR A 79 -4.95 -10.54 -2.92
C TYR A 79 -3.84 -11.52 -2.61
N TYR A 80 -3.61 -11.88 -1.37
CA TYR A 80 -2.43 -12.67 -1.02
C TYR A 80 -2.32 -14.01 -1.73
N ASP A 81 -3.43 -14.68 -1.97
CA ASP A 81 -3.39 -15.99 -2.59
C ASP A 81 -2.98 -15.95 -4.06
N ASN A 82 -3.26 -14.86 -4.73
CA ASN A 82 -3.11 -14.79 -6.19
C ASN A 82 -2.07 -13.79 -6.66
N PHE A 83 -1.54 -12.97 -5.79
CA PHE A 83 -0.61 -11.90 -6.18
C PHE A 83 0.55 -11.82 -5.21
N ALA A 84 1.72 -11.45 -5.74
CA ALA A 84 2.89 -11.23 -4.90
C ALA A 84 2.86 -9.82 -4.36
N MET A 85 2.05 -9.62 -3.35
CA MET A 85 1.85 -8.31 -2.74
C MET A 85 2.61 -8.24 -1.43
N ILE A 86 3.30 -7.13 -1.20
CA ILE A 86 4.03 -6.87 0.04
C ILE A 86 3.32 -5.76 0.77
N LEU A 87 3.05 -5.98 2.06
CA LEU A 87 2.45 -4.99 2.92
C LEU A 87 3.34 -4.78 4.14
N PHE A 88 3.53 -3.55 4.53
CA PHE A 88 4.17 -3.27 5.82
C PHE A 88 3.71 -1.91 6.32
N THR A 89 3.88 -1.70 7.62
CA THR A 89 3.50 -0.43 8.24
C THR A 89 4.62 0.09 9.12
N GLU A 90 4.59 1.39 9.32
CA GLU A 90 5.44 2.02 10.30
C GLU A 90 4.72 3.23 10.90
N ASN A 91 5.17 3.65 12.06
CA ASN A 91 4.62 4.84 12.69
C ASN A 91 5.30 6.07 12.12
N VAL A 92 4.50 7.07 11.79
CA VAL A 92 5.04 8.34 11.29
C VAL A 92 4.38 9.47 12.06
N GLU A 93 5.12 10.56 12.22
CA GLU A 93 4.56 11.77 12.80
C GLU A 93 4.10 12.67 11.66
N VAL A 94 2.84 13.08 11.70
CA VAL A 94 2.28 13.97 10.69
C VAL A 94 2.06 15.34 11.29
N LEU A 95 2.23 16.37 10.47
CA LEU A 95 2.12 17.75 10.95
C LEU A 95 0.74 18.34 10.65
N ARG A 96 -0.06 17.68 9.84
CA ARG A 96 -1.43 18.11 9.54
C ARG A 96 -2.35 16.89 9.68
N PRO A 97 -2.60 16.47 10.92
CA PRO A 97 -3.32 15.21 11.16
C PRO A 97 -4.74 15.19 10.61
N GLN A 98 -5.35 16.34 10.40
CA GLN A 98 -6.70 16.40 9.85
C GLN A 98 -6.76 15.89 8.40
N LYS A 99 -5.63 15.75 7.73
CA LYS A 99 -5.59 15.22 6.36
C LYS A 99 -5.56 13.70 6.32
N PHE A 100 -5.37 13.11 7.46
CA PHE A 100 -5.21 11.67 7.57
C PHE A 100 -6.18 11.11 8.61
#